data_f25a911ce7ac6f5672f7f49b7edf214e
#
_entry.id   f25a911ce7ac6f5672f7f49b7edf214e
#
_cell.length_a   1.000
_cell.length_b   1.000
_cell.length_c   1.000
_cell.angle_alpha   90.00
_cell.angle_beta   90.00
_cell.angle_gamma   90.00
#
_symmetry.space_group_name_H-M   'P 1'
#
loop_
_entity.id
_entity.type
_entity.pdbx_description
1 polymer ?
#
loop_
_entity_poly.entity_id
_entity_poly.type
_entity_poly.pdbx_seq_one_letter_code
_entity_poly.pdbx_strand_id
1 'polypeptide(L)'
;MKSTVKTSVIGSYPVSINPLELMQAYFMEQEISWQRYIDQATSEMLTAGIDIVSDGQTRDPFIQLFTRHLGGCRVRERTEIIGPIRYQGPITVVDQRYVRRSLPRHTGLVGMLTGPYTLAKSCVDVFYHDEKQLCFDLAAALRKEAEQLQKYVDVLSIDEPFFSQALPEYAAEMLNVITAHLSCPTRLHVCGDVSRIVPQLVELPVDILSHEFKASPHLFDEFRDYPCAKDMCIGSVRSDDTRVEPVEEIVSHVRRAYDIFGDHVVQLAPDCGQRLQPHDIAYQKLQHLTQAGAIIHGG
;
A
#
# COMPACT_ATOMS: atom_id res chain seq x y z
N MET A 1 16.64 -1.41 -23.11
CA MET A 1 15.18 -1.48 -23.35
C MET A 1 14.58 -0.64 -22.23
N LYS A 2 13.82 0.41 -22.55
CA LYS A 2 13.10 1.16 -21.50
C LYS A 2 12.18 0.21 -20.77
N SER A 3 12.24 0.21 -19.44
CA SER A 3 11.27 -0.53 -18.64
C SER A 3 9.91 0.08 -18.91
N THR A 4 8.94 -0.74 -19.32
CA THR A 4 7.54 -0.30 -19.50
C THR A 4 6.96 0.02 -18.13
N VAL A 5 6.43 1.25 -17.96
CA VAL A 5 5.72 1.63 -16.71
C VAL A 5 4.53 0.70 -16.52
N LYS A 6 4.30 0.22 -15.29
CA LYS A 6 3.18 -0.68 -14.96
C LYS A 6 2.10 0.05 -14.20
N THR A 7 0.85 -0.26 -14.48
CA THR A 7 -0.26 0.16 -13.64
C THR A 7 -0.35 -0.70 -12.39
N SER A 8 -0.60 -0.08 -11.24
CA SER A 8 -0.65 -0.73 -9.94
C SER A 8 -1.79 -0.16 -9.08
N VAL A 9 -1.94 -0.68 -7.88
CA VAL A 9 -2.89 -0.19 -6.87
C VAL A 9 -2.18 0.09 -5.54
N ILE A 10 -2.83 0.92 -4.72
CA ILE A 10 -2.42 1.19 -3.34
C ILE A 10 -3.45 0.54 -2.42
N GLY A 11 -3.17 -0.68 -2.04
CA GLY A 11 -3.88 -1.45 -1.03
C GLY A 11 -5.36 -1.71 -1.31
N SER A 12 -6.19 -1.00 -0.59
CA SER A 12 -7.59 -1.34 -0.45
C SER A 12 -8.45 -0.97 -1.66
N TYR A 13 -9.37 -1.88 -2.00
CA TYR A 13 -10.37 -1.72 -3.05
C TYR A 13 -11.79 -1.86 -2.46
N PRO A 14 -12.79 -1.09 -2.93
CA PRO A 14 -14.15 -1.22 -2.44
C PRO A 14 -14.77 -2.55 -2.88
N VAL A 15 -15.31 -3.29 -1.93
CA VAL A 15 -16.08 -4.51 -2.16
C VAL A 15 -17.40 -4.43 -1.42
N SER A 16 -18.45 -5.03 -2.00
CA SER A 16 -19.78 -5.03 -1.39
C SER A 16 -19.89 -6.15 -0.37
N ILE A 17 -19.54 -5.87 0.88
CA ILE A 17 -19.70 -6.83 1.98
C ILE A 17 -21.18 -6.89 2.37
N ASN A 18 -21.75 -8.12 2.41
CA ASN A 18 -23.12 -8.32 2.83
C ASN A 18 -23.27 -8.15 4.36
N PRO A 19 -23.98 -7.13 4.86
CA PRO A 19 -24.14 -6.89 6.29
C PRO A 19 -24.83 -8.05 7.03
N LEU A 20 -25.74 -8.76 6.38
CA LEU A 20 -26.42 -9.93 6.99
C LEU A 20 -25.46 -11.09 7.22
N GLU A 21 -24.50 -11.30 6.33
CA GLU A 21 -23.47 -12.32 6.53
C GLU A 21 -22.54 -11.96 7.69
N LEU A 22 -22.13 -10.68 7.80
CA LEU A 22 -21.37 -10.22 8.97
C LEU A 22 -22.12 -10.48 10.27
N MET A 23 -23.41 -10.13 10.31
CA MET A 23 -24.26 -10.39 11.48
C MET A 23 -24.39 -11.89 11.77
N GLN A 24 -24.67 -12.70 10.76
CA GLN A 24 -24.79 -14.16 10.94
C GLN A 24 -23.49 -14.77 11.45
N ALA A 25 -22.36 -14.42 10.86
CA ALA A 25 -21.04 -14.88 11.31
C ALA A 25 -20.78 -14.49 12.76
N TYR A 26 -21.10 -13.26 13.14
CA TYR A 26 -20.96 -12.77 14.52
C TYR A 26 -21.83 -13.56 15.51
N PHE A 27 -23.14 -13.75 15.23
CA PHE A 27 -24.05 -14.44 16.13
C PHE A 27 -23.84 -15.96 16.19
N MET A 28 -23.31 -16.54 15.10
CA MET A 28 -23.05 -17.98 15.01
C MET A 28 -21.60 -18.34 15.35
N GLU A 29 -20.77 -17.38 15.72
CA GLU A 29 -19.33 -17.55 15.98
C GLU A 29 -18.61 -18.23 14.80
N GLN A 30 -19.02 -17.92 13.57
CA GLN A 30 -18.47 -18.49 12.35
C GLN A 30 -17.50 -17.51 11.70
N GLU A 31 -16.44 -18.06 11.10
CA GLU A 31 -15.53 -17.25 10.28
C GLU A 31 -16.19 -16.88 8.93
N ILE A 32 -15.98 -15.63 8.51
CA ILE A 32 -16.42 -15.17 7.20
C ILE A 32 -15.47 -15.74 6.13
N SER A 33 -16.05 -16.24 5.03
CA SER A 33 -15.28 -16.59 3.84
C SER A 33 -14.86 -15.32 3.09
N TRP A 34 -13.63 -14.85 3.32
CA TRP A 34 -13.08 -13.67 2.67
C TRP A 34 -12.71 -13.88 1.21
N GLN A 35 -12.51 -15.15 0.77
CA GLN A 35 -12.05 -15.46 -0.60
C GLN A 35 -12.91 -14.82 -1.67
N ARG A 36 -14.24 -14.86 -1.53
CA ARG A 36 -15.14 -14.26 -2.53
C ARG A 36 -14.97 -12.74 -2.67
N TYR A 37 -14.66 -12.02 -1.58
CA TYR A 37 -14.41 -10.58 -1.61
C TYR A 37 -13.04 -10.27 -2.20
N ILE A 38 -12.05 -11.11 -1.90
CA ILE A 38 -10.73 -11.07 -2.53
C ILE A 38 -10.86 -11.34 -4.02
N ASP A 39 -11.64 -12.36 -4.43
CA ASP A 39 -11.88 -12.68 -5.83
C ASP A 39 -12.60 -11.53 -6.56
N GLN A 40 -13.59 -10.90 -5.93
CA GLN A 40 -14.24 -9.71 -6.48
C GLN A 40 -13.23 -8.61 -6.73
N ALA A 41 -12.49 -8.19 -5.72
CA ALA A 41 -11.49 -7.12 -5.84
C ALA A 41 -10.45 -7.43 -6.92
N THR A 42 -9.89 -8.64 -6.90
CA THR A 42 -8.85 -9.06 -7.83
C THR A 42 -9.37 -9.16 -9.26
N SER A 43 -10.57 -9.76 -9.48
CA SER A 43 -11.13 -9.89 -10.83
C SER A 43 -11.49 -8.55 -11.45
N GLU A 44 -11.95 -7.59 -10.65
CA GLU A 44 -12.27 -6.25 -11.13
C GLU A 44 -11.02 -5.45 -11.49
N MET A 45 -9.96 -5.52 -10.68
CA MET A 45 -8.66 -4.93 -11.02
C MET A 45 -8.10 -5.53 -12.32
N LEU A 46 -8.19 -6.86 -12.49
CA LEU A 46 -7.78 -7.54 -13.73
C LEU A 46 -8.63 -7.10 -14.94
N THR A 47 -9.95 -6.98 -14.75
CA THR A 47 -10.86 -6.56 -15.82
C THR A 47 -10.64 -5.09 -16.19
N ALA A 48 -10.27 -4.24 -15.23
CA ALA A 48 -9.84 -2.88 -15.49
C ALA A 48 -8.48 -2.80 -16.22
N GLY A 49 -7.71 -3.90 -16.30
CA GLY A 49 -6.43 -3.97 -17.01
C GLY A 49 -5.21 -3.62 -16.15
N ILE A 50 -5.32 -3.69 -14.83
CA ILE A 50 -4.20 -3.39 -13.91
C ILE A 50 -3.11 -4.46 -14.03
N ASP A 51 -1.86 -4.03 -14.18
CA ASP A 51 -0.68 -4.91 -14.33
C ASP A 51 -0.23 -5.54 -13.01
N ILE A 52 -0.35 -4.80 -11.89
CA ILE A 52 0.04 -5.25 -10.55
C ILE A 52 -1.16 -5.05 -9.61
N VAL A 53 -1.85 -6.13 -9.33
CA VAL A 53 -3.05 -6.14 -8.47
C VAL A 53 -2.72 -6.37 -7.00
N SER A 54 -3.71 -6.21 -6.11
CA SER A 54 -3.64 -6.59 -4.69
C SER A 54 -4.75 -7.57 -4.34
N ASP A 55 -4.79 -8.05 -3.08
CA ASP A 55 -5.93 -8.78 -2.50
C ASP A 55 -7.12 -7.86 -2.14
N GLY A 56 -6.99 -6.55 -2.42
CA GLY A 56 -7.99 -5.54 -2.11
C GLY A 56 -8.07 -5.17 -0.63
N GLN A 57 -7.22 -5.73 0.23
CA GLN A 57 -7.25 -5.55 1.71
C GLN A 57 -8.68 -5.66 2.28
N THR A 58 -9.41 -6.68 1.86
CA THR A 58 -10.87 -6.78 2.08
C THR A 58 -11.26 -7.11 3.51
N ARG A 59 -10.41 -7.78 4.28
CA ARG A 59 -10.75 -8.32 5.62
C ARG A 59 -11.04 -7.24 6.64
N ASP A 60 -10.00 -6.57 7.11
CA ASP A 60 -10.03 -5.64 8.23
C ASP A 60 -9.50 -4.26 7.81
N PRO A 61 -9.81 -3.20 8.55
CA PRO A 61 -9.06 -1.95 8.43
C PRO A 61 -7.57 -2.20 8.61
N PHE A 62 -6.73 -1.49 7.85
CA PHE A 62 -5.31 -1.78 7.70
C PHE A 62 -4.50 -1.85 9.03
N ILE A 63 -4.91 -1.13 10.08
CA ILE A 63 -4.32 -1.24 11.42
C ILE A 63 -4.71 -2.56 12.08
N GLN A 64 -6.03 -2.86 12.12
CA GLN A 64 -6.55 -4.02 12.82
C GLN A 64 -6.15 -5.32 12.14
N LEU A 65 -5.94 -5.31 10.83
CA LEU A 65 -5.45 -6.45 10.06
C LEU A 65 -4.15 -7.02 10.66
N PHE A 66 -3.25 -6.15 11.13
CA PHE A 66 -2.00 -6.57 11.75
C PHE A 66 -2.16 -6.77 13.27
N THR A 67 -2.76 -5.82 13.96
CA THR A 67 -2.78 -5.83 15.43
C THR A 67 -3.62 -6.95 16.03
N ARG A 68 -4.60 -7.51 15.29
CA ARG A 68 -5.35 -8.71 15.73
C ARG A 68 -4.49 -9.98 15.75
N HIS A 69 -3.41 -10.00 14.96
CA HIS A 69 -2.56 -11.18 14.77
C HIS A 69 -1.17 -11.05 15.40
N LEU A 70 -0.86 -9.90 15.99
CA LEU A 70 0.38 -9.68 16.74
C LEU A 70 0.16 -9.95 18.23
N GLY A 71 1.03 -10.75 18.83
CA GLY A 71 1.08 -10.89 20.28
C GLY A 71 1.47 -9.57 20.93
N GLY A 72 0.94 -9.29 22.12
CA GLY A 72 1.14 -8.01 22.81
C GLY A 72 0.08 -6.96 22.47
N CYS A 73 -0.73 -7.17 21.43
CA CYS A 73 -1.84 -6.29 21.07
C CYS A 73 -3.17 -6.79 21.64
N ARG A 74 -4.04 -5.86 22.00
CA ARG A 74 -5.44 -6.11 22.37
C ARG A 74 -6.35 -5.17 21.59
N VAL A 75 -7.17 -5.73 20.71
CA VAL A 75 -8.12 -4.98 19.88
C VAL A 75 -9.50 -4.96 20.56
N ARG A 76 -10.00 -3.76 20.86
CA ARG A 76 -11.33 -3.48 21.39
C ARG A 76 -11.93 -2.30 20.61
N GLU A 77 -12.58 -1.34 21.29
CA GLU A 77 -12.98 -0.06 20.69
C GLU A 77 -11.78 0.71 20.12
N ARG A 78 -10.62 0.55 20.74
CA ARG A 78 -9.31 0.95 20.23
C ARG A 78 -8.29 -0.17 20.45
N THR A 79 -7.22 -0.11 19.69
CA THR A 79 -6.11 -1.06 19.83
C THR A 79 -5.16 -0.58 20.94
N GLU A 80 -4.79 -1.49 21.81
CA GLU A 80 -3.86 -1.25 22.93
C GLU A 80 -2.66 -2.20 22.85
N ILE A 81 -1.48 -1.68 23.16
CA ILE A 81 -0.25 -2.47 23.33
C ILE A 81 -0.12 -2.79 24.83
N ILE A 82 -0.34 -4.05 25.17
CA ILE A 82 -0.45 -4.51 26.59
C ILE A 82 0.67 -5.47 26.98
N GLY A 83 1.61 -5.74 26.09
CA GLY A 83 2.75 -6.64 26.31
C GLY A 83 3.74 -6.56 25.18
N PRO A 84 4.83 -7.35 25.24
CA PRO A 84 5.85 -7.34 24.20
C PRO A 84 5.27 -7.82 22.86
N ILE A 85 5.59 -7.08 21.78
CA ILE A 85 5.16 -7.41 20.43
C ILE A 85 5.81 -8.73 19.99
N ARG A 86 5.00 -9.64 19.44
CA ARG A 86 5.45 -10.94 18.94
C ARG A 86 4.70 -11.31 17.68
N TYR A 87 5.44 -11.76 16.67
CA TYR A 87 4.86 -12.40 15.51
C TYR A 87 4.32 -13.78 15.90
N GLN A 88 3.04 -14.03 15.68
CA GLN A 88 2.36 -15.28 16.07
C GLN A 88 2.09 -16.22 14.89
N GLY A 89 2.36 -15.77 13.67
CA GLY A 89 2.16 -16.55 12.44
C GLY A 89 1.70 -15.66 11.29
N PRO A 90 1.48 -16.24 10.10
CA PRO A 90 1.10 -15.52 8.89
C PRO A 90 -0.14 -14.64 9.09
N ILE A 91 -0.06 -13.38 8.67
CA ILE A 91 -1.12 -12.38 8.79
C ILE A 91 -1.85 -12.26 7.44
N THR A 92 -1.14 -11.84 6.40
CA THR A 92 -1.68 -11.64 5.05
C THR A 92 -1.16 -12.69 4.04
N VAL A 93 -0.14 -13.46 4.42
CA VAL A 93 0.49 -14.47 3.55
C VAL A 93 -0.51 -15.47 2.98
N VAL A 94 -1.53 -15.86 3.75
CA VAL A 94 -2.52 -16.84 3.30
C VAL A 94 -3.32 -16.28 2.11
N ASP A 95 -3.72 -15.01 2.19
CA ASP A 95 -4.47 -14.34 1.13
C ASP A 95 -3.61 -14.07 -0.09
N GLN A 96 -2.38 -13.58 0.09
CA GLN A 96 -1.45 -13.36 -1.02
C GLN A 96 -1.12 -14.67 -1.76
N ARG A 97 -0.93 -15.76 -1.02
CA ARG A 97 -0.75 -17.10 -1.62
C ARG A 97 -1.99 -17.57 -2.37
N TYR A 98 -3.19 -17.27 -1.86
CA TYR A 98 -4.46 -17.59 -2.52
C TYR A 98 -4.58 -16.81 -3.84
N VAL A 99 -4.40 -15.50 -3.80
CA VAL A 99 -4.45 -14.63 -4.99
C VAL A 99 -3.43 -15.08 -6.04
N ARG A 100 -2.17 -15.29 -5.63
CA ARG A 100 -1.09 -15.71 -6.55
C ARG A 100 -1.43 -16.96 -7.36
N ARG A 101 -2.19 -17.92 -6.79
CA ARG A 101 -2.56 -19.15 -7.48
C ARG A 101 -3.59 -18.94 -8.59
N SER A 102 -4.42 -17.91 -8.47
CA SER A 102 -5.48 -17.58 -9.44
C SER A 102 -5.04 -16.57 -10.50
N LEU A 103 -3.93 -15.83 -10.26
CA LEU A 103 -3.46 -14.79 -11.18
C LEU A 103 -2.88 -15.36 -12.48
N PRO A 104 -3.13 -14.67 -13.63
CA PRO A 104 -2.40 -14.90 -14.86
C PRO A 104 -0.88 -14.72 -14.65
N ARG A 105 -0.05 -15.48 -15.37
CA ARG A 105 1.41 -15.47 -15.20
C ARG A 105 2.08 -14.11 -15.43
N HIS A 106 1.46 -13.26 -16.24
CA HIS A 106 1.98 -11.92 -16.59
C HIS A 106 1.52 -10.82 -15.65
N THR A 107 0.60 -11.13 -14.72
CA THR A 107 0.08 -10.17 -13.77
C THR A 107 0.91 -10.20 -12.49
N GLY A 108 1.35 -9.01 -12.06
CA GLY A 108 2.04 -8.82 -10.80
C GLY A 108 1.09 -8.80 -9.61
N LEU A 109 1.62 -9.04 -8.43
CA LEU A 109 0.92 -8.95 -7.15
C LEU A 109 1.72 -8.05 -6.20
N VAL A 110 1.08 -7.06 -5.62
CA VAL A 110 1.64 -6.26 -4.53
C VAL A 110 1.10 -6.76 -3.20
N GLY A 111 2.01 -7.11 -2.29
CA GLY A 111 1.67 -7.37 -0.89
C GLY A 111 1.88 -6.12 -0.05
N MET A 112 1.06 -5.90 0.96
CA MET A 112 1.11 -4.69 1.78
C MET A 112 1.31 -4.98 3.24
N LEU A 113 2.15 -4.17 3.87
CA LEU A 113 2.36 -4.11 5.30
C LEU A 113 1.98 -2.71 5.79
N THR A 114 1.16 -2.62 6.81
CA THR A 114 1.07 -1.38 7.59
C THR A 114 2.39 -1.18 8.31
N GLY A 115 3.02 -0.04 8.11
CA GLY A 115 4.34 0.23 8.65
C GLY A 115 4.38 0.32 10.17
N PRO A 116 5.54 0.04 10.79
CA PRO A 116 5.66 -0.06 12.24
C PRO A 116 5.40 1.26 12.96
N TYR A 117 5.80 2.41 12.39
CA TYR A 117 5.52 3.71 13.00
C TYR A 117 4.02 4.03 12.99
N THR A 118 3.36 3.75 11.87
CA THR A 118 1.90 3.89 11.74
C THR A 118 1.15 3.00 12.72
N LEU A 119 1.58 1.75 12.90
CA LEU A 119 1.00 0.86 13.91
C LEU A 119 1.21 1.40 15.32
N ALA A 120 2.41 1.85 15.66
CA ALA A 120 2.71 2.43 16.97
C ALA A 120 1.84 3.67 17.26
N LYS A 121 1.74 4.61 16.29
CA LYS A 121 0.94 5.84 16.43
C LYS A 121 -0.56 5.59 16.50
N SER A 122 -1.04 4.50 15.92
CA SER A 122 -2.47 4.13 15.89
C SER A 122 -2.91 3.35 17.12
N CYS A 123 -2.00 2.94 17.99
CA CYS A 123 -2.28 2.16 19.19
C CYS A 123 -2.06 2.98 20.48
N VAL A 124 -2.76 2.61 21.54
CA VAL A 124 -2.48 3.13 22.87
C VAL A 124 -1.41 2.24 23.52
N ASP A 125 -0.22 2.78 23.68
CA ASP A 125 0.85 2.06 24.37
C ASP A 125 0.68 2.15 25.89
N VAL A 126 0.46 1.02 26.53
CA VAL A 126 0.37 0.88 28.00
C VAL A 126 1.46 -0.04 28.55
N PHE A 127 2.38 -0.46 27.74
CA PHE A 127 3.44 -1.41 28.13
C PHE A 127 4.87 -0.89 27.92
N TYR A 128 5.19 -0.39 26.70
CA TYR A 128 6.58 0.01 26.38
C TYR A 128 6.95 1.35 27.00
N HIS A 129 6.07 2.34 26.91
CA HIS A 129 6.34 3.75 27.27
C HIS A 129 7.59 4.30 26.57
N ASP A 130 7.99 3.67 25.46
CA ASP A 130 9.13 3.99 24.60
C ASP A 130 8.72 3.73 23.16
N GLU A 131 8.38 4.81 22.42
CA GLU A 131 7.93 4.74 21.05
C GLU A 131 8.97 4.08 20.12
N LYS A 132 10.26 4.42 20.30
CA LYS A 132 11.32 3.86 19.47
C LYS A 132 11.41 2.34 19.65
N GLN A 133 11.44 1.85 20.90
CA GLN A 133 11.49 0.42 21.17
C GLN A 133 10.25 -0.31 20.61
N LEU A 134 9.06 0.26 20.81
CA LEU A 134 7.82 -0.31 20.25
C LEU A 134 7.91 -0.42 18.71
N CYS A 135 8.37 0.64 18.04
CA CYS A 135 8.52 0.65 16.57
C CYS A 135 9.51 -0.42 16.10
N PHE A 136 10.63 -0.62 16.79
CA PHE A 136 11.60 -1.66 16.42
C PHE A 136 11.07 -3.07 16.66
N ASP A 137 10.32 -3.31 17.73
CA ASP A 137 9.71 -4.63 17.99
C ASP A 137 8.60 -4.92 16.97
N LEU A 138 7.81 -3.91 16.56
CA LEU A 138 6.86 -4.01 15.46
C LEU A 138 7.58 -4.29 14.13
N ALA A 139 8.68 -3.58 13.82
CA ALA A 139 9.47 -3.82 12.63
C ALA A 139 10.03 -5.25 12.59
N ALA A 140 10.53 -5.75 13.71
CA ALA A 140 11.03 -7.13 13.83
C ALA A 140 9.92 -8.19 13.62
N ALA A 141 8.70 -7.91 14.08
CA ALA A 141 7.55 -8.78 13.82
C ALA A 141 7.11 -8.73 12.35
N LEU A 142 7.02 -7.53 11.76
CA LEU A 142 6.67 -7.33 10.35
C LEU A 142 7.71 -7.90 9.39
N ARG A 143 9.00 -7.87 9.74
CA ARG A 143 10.03 -8.55 8.97
C ARG A 143 9.71 -10.03 8.75
N LYS A 144 9.24 -10.74 9.79
CA LYS A 144 8.86 -12.16 9.67
C LYS A 144 7.70 -12.39 8.71
N GLU A 145 6.76 -11.44 8.65
CA GLU A 145 5.68 -11.46 7.67
C GLU A 145 6.23 -11.18 6.26
N ALA A 146 7.07 -10.15 6.10
CA ALA A 146 7.70 -9.78 4.85
C ALA A 146 8.52 -10.93 4.23
N GLU A 147 9.33 -11.61 5.04
CA GLU A 147 10.13 -12.78 4.63
C GLU A 147 9.29 -13.93 4.07
N GLN A 148 8.03 -14.03 4.48
CA GLN A 148 7.10 -15.01 3.93
C GLN A 148 6.37 -14.49 2.71
N LEU A 149 5.95 -13.20 2.73
CA LEU A 149 5.22 -12.55 1.64
C LEU A 149 6.03 -12.49 0.34
N GLN A 150 7.33 -12.19 0.41
CA GLN A 150 8.20 -12.09 -0.77
C GLN A 150 8.19 -13.33 -1.68
N LYS A 151 7.74 -14.48 -1.17
CA LYS A 151 7.61 -15.71 -1.96
C LYS A 151 6.41 -15.70 -2.92
N TYR A 152 5.48 -14.78 -2.72
CA TYR A 152 4.21 -14.75 -3.43
C TYR A 152 3.96 -13.43 -4.16
N VAL A 153 4.64 -12.35 -3.78
CA VAL A 153 4.44 -11.02 -4.31
C VAL A 153 5.60 -10.57 -5.21
N ASP A 154 5.34 -9.66 -6.15
CA ASP A 154 6.35 -9.06 -7.02
C ASP A 154 6.87 -7.73 -6.47
N VAL A 155 6.08 -7.09 -5.60
CA VAL A 155 6.42 -5.86 -4.88
C VAL A 155 5.88 -5.98 -3.46
N LEU A 156 6.66 -5.58 -2.47
CA LEU A 156 6.20 -5.43 -1.10
C LEU A 156 6.05 -3.95 -0.76
N SER A 157 4.84 -3.50 -0.49
CA SER A 157 4.56 -2.13 -0.04
C SER A 157 4.56 -2.04 1.48
N ILE A 158 5.24 -1.02 2.01
CA ILE A 158 5.20 -0.61 3.41
C ILE A 158 4.46 0.73 3.45
N ASP A 159 3.32 0.76 4.12
CA ASP A 159 2.43 1.92 4.14
C ASP A 159 2.57 2.68 5.46
N GLU A 160 3.15 3.89 5.40
CA GLU A 160 3.48 4.73 6.55
C GLU A 160 2.81 6.11 6.49
N PRO A 161 1.46 6.19 6.50
CA PRO A 161 0.76 7.47 6.40
C PRO A 161 1.16 8.49 7.48
N PHE A 162 1.54 8.05 8.68
CA PHE A 162 1.96 8.96 9.74
C PHE A 162 3.30 9.65 9.49
N PHE A 163 4.11 9.20 8.50
CA PHE A 163 5.33 9.89 8.12
C PHE A 163 5.05 11.30 7.56
N SER A 164 3.91 11.52 6.91
CA SER A 164 3.52 12.86 6.45
C SER A 164 3.30 13.85 7.62
N GLN A 165 3.00 13.37 8.81
CA GLN A 165 2.81 14.19 10.01
C GLN A 165 4.12 14.39 10.77
N ALA A 166 4.91 13.31 10.91
CA ALA A 166 6.21 13.32 11.57
C ALA A 166 7.04 12.12 11.09
N LEU A 167 8.21 12.40 10.53
CA LEU A 167 9.21 11.37 10.18
C LEU A 167 10.19 11.22 11.35
N PRO A 168 10.23 10.07 12.04
CA PRO A 168 11.14 9.89 13.17
C PRO A 168 12.60 9.78 12.69
N GLU A 169 13.55 10.28 13.48
CA GLU A 169 14.99 10.22 13.14
C GLU A 169 15.50 8.79 12.89
N TYR A 170 14.86 7.80 13.52
CA TYR A 170 15.18 6.38 13.37
C TYR A 170 14.45 5.68 12.21
N ALA A 171 13.74 6.42 11.34
CA ALA A 171 12.92 5.84 10.26
C ALA A 171 13.74 4.92 9.34
N ALA A 172 14.94 5.34 8.94
CA ALA A 172 15.80 4.56 8.06
C ALA A 172 16.25 3.24 8.72
N GLU A 173 16.68 3.29 9.99
CA GLU A 173 17.07 2.09 10.74
C GLU A 173 15.88 1.13 10.90
N MET A 174 14.72 1.65 11.24
CA MET A 174 13.50 0.88 11.44
C MET A 174 13.02 0.21 10.14
N LEU A 175 13.01 0.93 9.03
CA LEU A 175 12.66 0.35 7.72
C LEU A 175 13.69 -0.71 7.29
N ASN A 176 14.97 -0.46 7.53
CA ASN A 176 16.04 -1.42 7.21
C ASN A 176 15.88 -2.76 7.96
N VAL A 177 15.30 -2.77 9.16
CA VAL A 177 14.94 -4.03 9.83
C VAL A 177 14.02 -4.89 8.97
N ILE A 178 13.09 -4.28 8.24
CA ILE A 178 12.13 -5.01 7.38
C ILE A 178 12.77 -5.36 6.03
N THR A 179 13.48 -4.41 5.41
CA THR A 179 13.85 -4.47 3.98
C THR A 179 15.16 -5.19 3.69
N ALA A 180 16.12 -5.17 4.62
CA ALA A 180 17.52 -5.55 4.38
C ALA A 180 17.74 -6.98 3.83
N HIS A 181 16.79 -7.88 3.97
CA HIS A 181 16.92 -9.29 3.56
C HIS A 181 15.86 -9.71 2.54
N LEU A 182 15.14 -8.76 1.98
CA LEU A 182 14.13 -9.04 0.96
C LEU A 182 14.78 -9.09 -0.41
N SER A 183 14.30 -10.00 -1.25
CA SER A 183 14.74 -10.16 -2.64
C SER A 183 13.76 -9.55 -3.64
N CYS A 184 12.53 -9.26 -3.22
CA CYS A 184 11.55 -8.54 -4.04
C CYS A 184 11.71 -7.03 -3.82
N PRO A 185 11.42 -6.20 -4.84
CA PRO A 185 11.38 -4.74 -4.70
C PRO A 185 10.46 -4.30 -3.57
N THR A 186 10.92 -3.30 -2.82
CA THR A 186 10.18 -2.68 -1.71
C THR A 186 9.64 -1.32 -2.13
N ARG A 187 8.39 -1.03 -1.79
CA ARG A 187 7.73 0.25 -2.02
C ARG A 187 7.35 0.88 -0.68
N LEU A 188 7.72 2.13 -0.47
CA LEU A 188 7.22 2.92 0.64
C LEU A 188 6.08 3.81 0.14
N HIS A 189 4.88 3.62 0.67
CA HIS A 189 3.75 4.49 0.42
C HIS A 189 3.49 5.41 1.61
N VAL A 190 3.48 6.73 1.34
CA VAL A 190 3.15 7.74 2.34
C VAL A 190 2.02 8.60 1.79
N CYS A 191 0.84 8.51 2.44
CA CYS A 191 -0.32 9.33 2.12
C CYS A 191 -0.14 10.78 2.60
N GLY A 192 -0.85 11.70 1.95
CA GLY A 192 -0.85 13.12 2.30
C GLY A 192 0.34 13.91 1.73
N ASP A 193 0.46 15.15 2.17
CA ASP A 193 1.52 16.04 1.71
C ASP A 193 2.85 15.71 2.40
N VAL A 194 3.81 15.26 1.61
CA VAL A 194 5.16 14.88 2.06
C VAL A 194 6.22 15.95 1.75
N SER A 195 5.86 17.14 1.26
CA SER A 195 6.79 18.18 0.81
C SER A 195 7.88 18.48 1.82
N ARG A 196 7.55 18.52 3.12
CA ARG A 196 8.48 18.84 4.21
C ARG A 196 9.52 17.79 4.49
N ILE A 197 9.31 16.56 4.03
CA ILE A 197 10.16 15.40 4.35
C ILE A 197 10.79 14.77 3.09
N VAL A 198 10.61 15.36 1.91
CA VAL A 198 11.22 14.87 0.66
C VAL A 198 12.73 14.62 0.80
N PRO A 199 13.54 15.53 1.40
CA PRO A 199 14.97 15.28 1.55
C PRO A 199 15.31 14.01 2.32
N GLN A 200 14.51 13.67 3.32
CA GLN A 200 14.69 12.46 4.10
C GLN A 200 14.12 11.23 3.40
N LEU A 201 12.99 11.35 2.70
CA LEU A 201 12.34 10.24 1.98
C LEU A 201 13.25 9.63 0.92
N VAL A 202 14.00 10.46 0.19
CA VAL A 202 14.90 9.98 -0.88
C VAL A 202 16.07 9.14 -0.34
N GLU A 203 16.39 9.26 0.94
CA GLU A 203 17.46 8.49 1.61
C GLU A 203 16.98 7.20 2.29
N LEU A 204 15.65 6.97 2.41
CA LEU A 204 15.13 5.78 3.10
C LEU A 204 15.49 4.49 2.36
N PRO A 205 15.72 3.36 3.05
CA PRO A 205 16.18 2.10 2.48
C PRO A 205 15.02 1.30 1.83
N VAL A 206 14.45 1.86 0.76
CA VAL A 206 13.41 1.26 -0.07
C VAL A 206 13.74 1.47 -1.54
N ASP A 207 13.18 0.64 -2.43
CA ASP A 207 13.47 0.72 -3.87
C ASP A 207 12.55 1.73 -4.59
N ILE A 208 11.28 1.80 -4.19
CA ILE A 208 10.24 2.58 -4.85
C ILE A 208 9.60 3.54 -3.85
N LEU A 209 9.45 4.81 -4.22
CA LEU A 209 8.67 5.80 -3.47
C LEU A 209 7.29 5.97 -4.11
N SER A 210 6.26 6.07 -3.28
CA SER A 210 4.86 6.17 -3.71
C SER A 210 4.12 7.26 -2.94
N HIS A 211 3.64 8.28 -3.63
CA HIS A 211 3.01 9.44 -3.02
C HIS A 211 1.81 9.95 -3.81
N GLU A 212 1.00 10.80 -3.17
CA GLU A 212 -0.25 11.38 -3.69
C GLU A 212 0.02 12.57 -4.64
N PHE A 213 0.71 12.32 -5.76
CA PHE A 213 1.07 13.38 -6.71
C PHE A 213 -0.15 14.02 -7.39
N LYS A 214 -1.27 13.30 -7.50
CA LYS A 214 -2.48 13.86 -8.12
C LYS A 214 -3.22 14.81 -7.18
N ALA A 215 -3.31 14.48 -5.90
CA ALA A 215 -3.88 15.36 -4.88
C ALA A 215 -2.92 16.50 -4.51
N SER A 216 -1.60 16.27 -4.61
CA SER A 216 -0.54 17.20 -4.22
C SER A 216 0.44 17.46 -5.36
N PRO A 217 0.03 18.12 -6.48
CA PRO A 217 0.86 18.27 -7.66
C PRO A 217 2.09 19.18 -7.47
N HIS A 218 2.19 19.91 -6.37
CA HIS A 218 3.39 20.67 -5.98
C HIS A 218 4.56 19.75 -5.60
N LEU A 219 4.30 18.49 -5.22
CA LEU A 219 5.34 17.49 -4.95
C LEU A 219 6.30 17.30 -6.14
N PHE A 220 5.83 17.49 -7.37
CA PHE A 220 6.71 17.46 -8.54
C PHE A 220 7.81 18.51 -8.49
N ASP A 221 7.52 19.69 -7.98
CA ASP A 221 8.50 20.76 -7.86
C ASP A 221 9.44 20.50 -6.67
N GLU A 222 8.92 19.99 -5.56
CA GLU A 222 9.74 19.60 -4.41
C GLU A 222 10.73 18.49 -4.77
N PHE A 223 10.29 17.41 -5.43
CA PHE A 223 11.20 16.33 -5.85
C PHE A 223 12.21 16.75 -6.92
N ARG A 224 11.92 17.80 -7.73
CA ARG A 224 12.89 18.33 -8.71
C ARG A 224 14.14 18.88 -8.03
N ASP A 225 13.98 19.49 -6.86
CA ASP A 225 15.08 20.07 -6.09
C ASP A 225 15.90 19.00 -5.34
N TYR A 226 15.37 17.78 -5.22
CA TYR A 226 16.02 16.64 -4.57
C TYR A 226 16.13 15.45 -5.53
N PRO A 227 17.12 15.42 -6.44
CA PRO A 227 17.31 14.33 -7.38
C PRO A 227 17.34 12.98 -6.67
N CYS A 228 16.46 12.09 -7.07
CA CYS A 228 16.27 10.78 -6.45
C CYS A 228 16.66 9.68 -7.43
N ALA A 229 17.53 8.76 -7.01
CA ALA A 229 17.90 7.58 -7.78
C ALA A 229 16.91 6.40 -7.54
N LYS A 230 15.84 6.63 -6.78
CA LYS A 230 14.82 5.61 -6.52
C LYS A 230 13.77 5.59 -7.61
N ASP A 231 13.19 4.44 -7.81
CA ASP A 231 12.03 4.30 -8.67
C ASP A 231 10.78 4.94 -8.03
N MET A 232 9.85 5.37 -8.89
CA MET A 232 8.68 6.13 -8.49
C MET A 232 7.40 5.41 -8.89
N CYS A 233 6.48 5.32 -7.94
CA CYS A 233 5.08 4.98 -8.17
C CYS A 233 4.26 6.26 -8.08
N ILE A 234 3.77 6.74 -9.22
CA ILE A 234 3.10 8.04 -9.32
C ILE A 234 1.62 7.90 -9.03
N GLY A 235 1.14 8.56 -7.95
CA GLY A 235 -0.28 8.78 -7.74
C GLY A 235 -0.87 9.59 -8.90
N SER A 236 -1.80 9.01 -9.65
CA SER A 236 -2.24 9.52 -10.95
C SER A 236 -3.74 9.75 -11.06
N VAL A 237 -4.51 9.19 -10.12
CA VAL A 237 -5.94 9.47 -9.92
C VAL A 237 -6.22 9.65 -8.43
N ARG A 238 -7.11 10.58 -8.08
CA ARG A 238 -7.41 10.89 -6.67
C ARG A 238 -8.22 9.78 -6.01
N SER A 239 -7.90 9.49 -4.78
CA SER A 239 -8.64 8.53 -3.94
C SER A 239 -9.61 9.22 -2.96
N ASP A 240 -9.49 10.54 -2.79
CA ASP A 240 -10.32 11.36 -1.90
C ASP A 240 -11.42 12.16 -2.62
N ASP A 241 -11.51 12.03 -3.95
CA ASP A 241 -12.49 12.72 -4.81
C ASP A 241 -13.24 11.72 -5.69
N THR A 242 -14.55 11.85 -5.80
CA THR A 242 -15.41 10.99 -6.64
C THR A 242 -15.41 11.37 -8.13
N ARG A 243 -14.78 12.49 -8.50
CA ARG A 243 -14.58 12.84 -9.90
C ARG A 243 -13.67 11.82 -10.57
N VAL A 244 -14.11 11.25 -11.68
CA VAL A 244 -13.27 10.39 -12.52
C VAL A 244 -12.44 11.27 -13.45
N GLU A 245 -11.14 11.20 -13.34
CA GLU A 245 -10.19 11.96 -14.16
C GLU A 245 -10.29 11.50 -15.64
N PRO A 246 -10.42 12.42 -16.62
CA PRO A 246 -10.28 12.08 -18.04
C PRO A 246 -8.91 11.48 -18.35
N VAL A 247 -8.85 10.56 -19.31
CA VAL A 247 -7.61 9.87 -19.70
C VAL A 247 -6.51 10.86 -20.10
N GLU A 248 -6.86 11.90 -20.85
CA GLU A 248 -5.92 12.94 -21.32
C GLU A 248 -5.33 13.74 -20.15
N GLU A 249 -6.10 13.94 -19.09
CA GLU A 249 -5.60 14.60 -17.86
C GLU A 249 -4.58 13.73 -17.15
N ILE A 250 -4.84 12.41 -17.06
CA ILE A 250 -3.91 11.44 -16.48
C ILE A 250 -2.63 11.38 -17.32
N VAL A 251 -2.74 11.30 -18.65
CA VAL A 251 -1.59 11.31 -19.57
C VAL A 251 -0.73 12.56 -19.37
N SER A 252 -1.34 13.74 -19.28
CA SER A 252 -0.62 15.00 -19.07
C SER A 252 0.11 15.02 -17.73
N HIS A 253 -0.53 14.49 -16.67
CA HIS A 253 0.04 14.36 -15.34
C HIS A 253 1.24 13.40 -15.32
N VAL A 254 1.12 12.25 -15.98
CA VAL A 254 2.21 11.25 -16.06
C VAL A 254 3.38 11.78 -16.91
N ARG A 255 3.12 12.54 -17.99
CA ARG A 255 4.18 13.19 -18.77
C ARG A 255 5.00 14.16 -17.90
N ARG A 256 4.33 14.96 -17.05
CA ARG A 256 5.03 15.80 -16.07
C ARG A 256 5.92 14.97 -15.12
N ALA A 257 5.47 13.78 -14.71
CA ALA A 257 6.30 12.88 -13.91
C ALA A 257 7.56 12.44 -14.68
N TYR A 258 7.42 12.08 -15.96
CA TYR A 258 8.57 11.73 -16.80
C TYR A 258 9.55 12.88 -17.02
N ASP A 259 9.08 14.12 -17.10
CA ASP A 259 9.94 15.31 -17.22
C ASP A 259 10.85 15.49 -16.00
N ILE A 260 10.48 14.93 -14.85
CA ILE A 260 11.19 15.09 -13.58
C ILE A 260 11.99 13.83 -13.23
N PHE A 261 11.34 12.66 -13.30
CA PHE A 261 11.92 11.40 -12.84
C PHE A 261 12.48 10.54 -13.99
N GLY A 262 12.19 10.87 -15.25
CA GLY A 262 12.67 10.10 -16.39
C GLY A 262 12.28 8.62 -16.33
N ASP A 263 13.24 7.74 -16.58
CA ASP A 263 13.05 6.30 -16.60
C ASP A 263 12.78 5.68 -15.20
N HIS A 264 12.87 6.47 -14.12
CA HIS A 264 12.52 6.05 -12.77
C HIS A 264 10.99 6.00 -12.52
N VAL A 265 10.16 6.49 -13.44
CA VAL A 265 8.71 6.27 -13.37
C VAL A 265 8.42 4.82 -13.75
N VAL A 266 8.24 3.95 -12.74
CA VAL A 266 8.05 2.50 -12.94
C VAL A 266 6.62 2.04 -12.71
N GLN A 267 5.84 2.79 -11.91
CA GLN A 267 4.45 2.46 -11.61
C GLN A 267 3.55 3.69 -11.67
N LEU A 268 2.30 3.47 -12.11
CA LEU A 268 1.18 4.41 -12.02
C LEU A 268 0.12 3.79 -11.13
N ALA A 269 -0.37 4.52 -10.15
CA ALA A 269 -1.38 4.03 -9.21
C ALA A 269 -2.40 5.12 -8.85
N PRO A 270 -3.52 4.80 -8.21
CA PRO A 270 -4.28 5.79 -7.46
C PRO A 270 -3.39 6.44 -6.37
N ASP A 271 -3.75 7.66 -5.97
CA ASP A 271 -3.01 8.38 -4.90
C ASP A 271 -2.93 7.57 -3.61
N CYS A 272 -4.00 6.88 -3.25
CA CYS A 272 -4.10 6.04 -2.05
C CYS A 272 -5.07 4.87 -2.29
N GLY A 273 -5.32 4.06 -1.27
CA GLY A 273 -6.35 3.01 -1.30
C GLY A 273 -7.75 3.56 -1.59
N GLN A 274 -8.54 2.82 -2.34
CA GLN A 274 -9.85 3.28 -2.85
C GLN A 274 -11.05 2.75 -2.06
N ARG A 275 -10.85 2.08 -0.92
CA ARG A 275 -11.94 1.43 -0.14
C ARG A 275 -13.13 2.34 0.15
N LEU A 276 -12.92 3.64 0.33
CA LEU A 276 -13.94 4.61 0.67
C LEU A 276 -14.63 5.25 -0.55
N GLN A 277 -14.17 4.92 -1.76
CA GLN A 277 -14.80 5.37 -2.99
C GLN A 277 -16.09 4.58 -3.26
N PRO A 278 -17.11 5.18 -3.91
CA PRO A 278 -18.15 4.41 -4.56
C PRO A 278 -17.52 3.39 -5.52
N HIS A 279 -18.05 2.18 -5.52
CA HIS A 279 -17.47 1.05 -6.24
C HIS A 279 -17.31 1.30 -7.75
N ASP A 280 -18.32 1.84 -8.39
CA ASP A 280 -18.32 2.19 -9.81
C ASP A 280 -17.29 3.28 -10.14
N ILE A 281 -17.10 4.26 -9.26
CA ILE A 281 -16.11 5.32 -9.41
C ILE A 281 -14.69 4.74 -9.31
N ALA A 282 -14.43 3.91 -8.30
CA ALA A 282 -13.13 3.27 -8.16
C ALA A 282 -12.77 2.44 -9.41
N TYR A 283 -13.71 1.66 -9.92
CA TYR A 283 -13.52 0.86 -11.12
C TYR A 283 -13.23 1.71 -12.36
N GLN A 284 -14.00 2.79 -12.59
CA GLN A 284 -13.79 3.70 -13.72
C GLN A 284 -12.43 4.41 -13.64
N LYS A 285 -12.00 4.83 -12.44
CA LYS A 285 -10.68 5.43 -12.24
C LYS A 285 -9.55 4.45 -12.63
N LEU A 286 -9.66 3.18 -12.26
CA LEU A 286 -8.69 2.16 -12.67
C LEU A 286 -8.68 1.94 -14.18
N GLN A 287 -9.86 1.92 -14.84
CA GLN A 287 -9.94 1.82 -16.30
C GLN A 287 -9.28 3.01 -17.00
N HIS A 288 -9.50 4.25 -16.55
CA HIS A 288 -8.87 5.43 -17.12
C HIS A 288 -7.35 5.44 -16.87
N LEU A 289 -6.91 4.97 -15.70
CA LEU A 289 -5.49 4.82 -15.37
C LEU A 289 -4.78 3.86 -16.34
N THR A 290 -5.39 2.70 -16.62
CA THR A 290 -4.83 1.70 -17.53
C THR A 290 -4.83 2.18 -18.99
N GLN A 291 -5.89 2.89 -19.42
CA GLN A 291 -5.93 3.51 -20.74
C GLN A 291 -4.82 4.57 -20.90
N ALA A 292 -4.62 5.40 -19.88
CA ALA A 292 -3.53 6.38 -19.88
C ALA A 292 -2.16 5.71 -19.94
N GLY A 293 -1.94 4.64 -19.15
CA GLY A 293 -0.73 3.83 -19.21
C GLY A 293 -0.46 3.28 -20.63
N ALA A 294 -1.47 2.75 -21.29
CA ALA A 294 -1.36 2.23 -22.66
C ALA A 294 -0.95 3.32 -23.68
N ILE A 295 -1.47 4.55 -23.55
CA ILE A 295 -1.09 5.69 -24.42
C ILE A 295 0.37 6.09 -24.17
N ILE A 296 0.82 6.10 -22.94
CA ILE A 296 2.23 6.40 -22.58
C ILE A 296 3.18 5.35 -23.17
N HIS A 297 2.78 4.07 -23.25
CA HIS A 297 3.58 3.00 -23.85
C HIS A 297 3.64 3.05 -25.37
N GLY A 298 2.58 3.50 -26.02
CA GLY A 298 2.46 3.49 -27.49
C GLY A 298 3.04 4.72 -28.20
N GLY A 299 3.41 5.76 -27.45
CA GLY A 299 4.00 6.99 -27.98
C GLY A 299 5.47 7.11 -27.65
#